data_4f3075c41c4817db4463a5f07ac6ef9b
#
_entry.id   4f3075c41c4817db4463a5f07ac6ef9b
#
_cell.length_a   1.000
_cell.length_b   1.000
_cell.length_c   1.000
_cell.angle_alpha   90.00
_cell.angle_beta   90.00
_cell.angle_gamma   90.00
#
_symmetry.space_group_name_H-M   'P 1'
#
loop_
_entity.id
_entity.type
_entity.pdbx_description
1 polymer ?
#
loop_
_entity_poly.entity_id
_entity_poly.type
_entity_poly.pdbx_seq_one_letter_code
_entity_poly.pdbx_strand_id
1 'polypeptide(L)' 'MSKTINLRTYESEIAASLTNVQDNNKDVEIGSYPFFRQGKLGVSIVLRSKHQDKIDLCNSLILEFVKAKNIEVVDLD' A
#
# COMPACT_ATOMS: atom_id res chain seq x y z
N MET A 1 15.33 2.76 2.82
CA MET A 1 14.69 2.61 1.50
C MET A 1 13.18 2.69 1.66
N SER A 2 12.50 3.19 0.67
CA SER A 2 11.05 3.33 0.74
C SER A 2 10.39 3.12 -0.63
N LYS A 3 9.10 2.79 -0.60
CA LYS A 3 8.27 2.62 -1.79
C LYS A 3 6.88 3.13 -1.46
N THR A 4 6.28 3.90 -2.36
CA THR A 4 4.93 4.42 -2.18
C THR A 4 4.02 3.86 -3.26
N ILE A 5 2.84 3.40 -2.84
CA ILE A 5 1.79 2.91 -3.73
C ILE A 5 0.54 3.74 -3.46
N ASN A 6 0.02 4.39 -4.49
CA ASN A 6 -1.17 5.23 -4.36
C ASN A 6 -2.36 4.50 -4.94
N LEU A 7 -3.44 4.40 -4.16
CA LEU A 7 -4.62 3.62 -4.52
C LEU A 7 -5.86 4.49 -4.49
N ARG A 8 -6.75 4.24 -5.45
CA ARG A 8 -8.07 4.90 -5.50
C ARG A 8 -9.07 4.05 -4.72
N THR A 9 -9.02 4.17 -3.39
CA THR A 9 -9.88 3.40 -2.51
C THR A 9 -9.95 4.08 -1.13
N TYR A 10 -10.77 3.51 -0.25
CA TYR A 10 -10.85 3.93 1.14
C TYR A 10 -9.93 3.07 2.00
N GLU A 11 -9.39 3.65 3.06
CA GLU A 11 -8.52 2.93 3.99
C GLU A 11 -9.21 1.69 4.57
N SER A 12 -10.51 1.79 4.86
CA SER A 12 -11.27 0.68 5.41
C SER A 12 -11.33 -0.53 4.48
N GLU A 13 -11.23 -0.32 3.16
CA GLU A 13 -11.24 -1.39 2.17
C GLU A 13 -9.99 -2.28 2.26
N ILE A 14 -8.87 -1.70 2.66
CA ILE A 14 -7.58 -2.37 2.60
C ILE A 14 -6.97 -2.64 3.98
N ALA A 15 -7.58 -2.15 5.06
CA ALA A 15 -7.00 -2.22 6.40
C ALA A 15 -6.67 -3.65 6.82
N ALA A 16 -7.60 -4.59 6.66
CA ALA A 16 -7.38 -5.97 7.06
C ALA A 16 -6.26 -6.63 6.23
N SER A 17 -6.24 -6.37 4.93
CA SER A 17 -5.21 -6.91 4.04
C SER A 17 -3.83 -6.36 4.38
N LEU A 18 -3.75 -5.05 4.69
CA LEU A 18 -2.47 -4.42 5.08
C LEU A 18 -1.98 -4.97 6.41
N THR A 19 -2.87 -5.15 7.37
CA THR A 19 -2.51 -5.73 8.67
C THR A 19 -1.94 -7.12 8.49
N ASN A 20 -2.53 -7.93 7.61
CA ASN A 20 -2.04 -9.26 7.32
C ASN A 20 -0.64 -9.24 6.73
N VAL A 21 -0.39 -8.34 5.77
CA VAL A 21 0.94 -8.19 5.17
C VAL A 21 1.95 -7.73 6.24
N GLN A 22 1.57 -6.75 7.07
CA GLN A 22 2.45 -6.24 8.12
C GLN A 22 2.81 -7.32 9.14
N ASP A 23 1.82 -8.11 9.57
CA ASP A 23 2.04 -9.16 10.57
C ASP A 23 3.00 -10.24 10.08
N ASN A 24 3.01 -10.50 8.78
CA ASN A 24 3.87 -11.52 8.18
C ASN A 24 5.21 -10.95 7.69
N ASN A 25 5.42 -9.65 7.81
CA ASN A 25 6.62 -8.98 7.30
C ASN A 25 7.06 -7.88 8.27
N LYS A 26 7.49 -8.28 9.46
CA LYS A 26 7.79 -7.34 10.55
C LYS A 26 9.04 -6.50 10.31
N ASP A 27 9.85 -6.86 9.33
CA ASP A 27 11.04 -6.09 8.95
C ASP A 27 10.71 -4.92 8.03
N VAL A 28 9.46 -4.80 7.61
CA VAL A 28 8.99 -3.69 6.76
C VAL A 28 7.98 -2.88 7.55
N GLU A 29 8.19 -1.58 7.62
CA GLU A 29 7.23 -0.66 8.22
C GLU A 29 6.22 -0.27 7.14
N ILE A 30 4.94 -0.51 7.39
CA ILE A 30 3.87 -0.21 6.44
C ILE A 30 2.96 0.84 7.04
N GLY A 31 2.84 1.98 6.37
CA GLY A 31 1.92 3.04 6.77
C GLY A 31 0.89 3.30 5.69
N SER A 32 -0.30 3.73 6.09
CA SER A 32 -1.33 4.13 5.15
C SER A 32 -1.78 5.56 5.47
N TYR A 33 -1.91 6.38 4.44
CA TYR A 33 -2.19 7.81 4.57
C TYR A 33 -3.29 8.19 3.58
N PRO A 34 -4.51 8.47 4.08
CA PRO A 34 -5.57 8.90 3.17
C PRO A 34 -5.25 10.26 2.56
N PHE A 35 -5.69 10.45 1.34
CA PHE A 35 -5.53 11.74 0.67
C PHE A 35 -6.79 12.11 -0.10
N PHE A 36 -6.89 13.39 -0.42
CA PHE A 36 -7.97 13.92 -1.24
C PHE A 36 -7.34 14.87 -2.26
N ARG A 37 -7.40 14.49 -3.53
CA ARG A 37 -6.82 15.30 -4.60
C ARG A 37 -7.75 15.35 -5.79
N GLN A 38 -7.92 16.54 -6.35
CA GLN A 38 -8.75 16.75 -7.53
C GLN A 38 -10.18 16.22 -7.34
N GLY A 39 -10.71 16.40 -6.13
CA GLY A 39 -12.07 15.95 -5.81
C GLY A 39 -12.22 14.46 -5.61
N LYS A 40 -11.12 13.71 -5.52
CA LYS A 40 -11.16 12.25 -5.38
C LYS A 40 -10.38 11.77 -4.18
N LEU A 41 -10.95 10.79 -3.47
CA LEU A 41 -10.32 10.16 -2.33
C LEU A 41 -9.35 9.07 -2.78
N GLY A 42 -8.35 8.83 -1.95
CA GLY A 42 -7.42 7.73 -2.15
C GLY A 42 -6.60 7.47 -0.89
N VAL A 43 -5.71 6.49 -0.98
CA VAL A 43 -4.82 6.11 0.11
C VAL A 43 -3.42 5.91 -0.45
N SER A 44 -2.42 6.52 0.20
CA SER A 44 -1.01 6.27 -0.11
C SER A 44 -0.49 5.24 0.88
N ILE A 45 0.06 4.15 0.38
CA ILE A 45 0.71 3.14 1.20
C ILE A 45 2.21 3.33 1.08
N VAL A 46 2.89 3.51 2.21
CA VAL A 46 4.33 3.73 2.25
C VAL A 46 4.99 2.54 2.91
N LEU A 47 5.95 1.94 2.21
CA LEU A 47 6.74 0.82 2.70
C LEU A 47 8.15 1.31 3.00
N ARG A 48 8.68 0.99 4.18
CA ARG A 48 10.04 1.35 4.58
C ARG A 48 10.75 0.14 5.14
N SER A 49 11.99 -0.05 4.75
CA SER A 49 12.84 -1.11 5.29
C SER A 49 14.29 -0.82 4.95
N LYS A 50 15.19 -1.44 5.68
CA LYS A 50 16.62 -1.44 5.36
C LYS A 50 16.94 -2.44 4.24
N HIS A 51 15.98 -3.31 3.89
CA HIS A 51 16.17 -4.39 2.93
C HIS A 51 15.25 -4.22 1.72
N GLN A 52 15.85 -3.92 0.58
CA GLN A 52 15.09 -3.68 -0.65
C GLN A 52 14.30 -4.92 -1.08
N ASP A 53 14.87 -6.11 -0.92
CA ASP A 53 14.19 -7.36 -1.26
C ASP A 53 12.89 -7.55 -0.47
N LYS A 54 12.85 -7.11 0.77
CA LYS A 54 11.65 -7.21 1.61
C LYS A 54 10.61 -6.18 1.20
N ILE A 55 11.04 -4.99 0.79
CA ILE A 55 10.12 -3.98 0.24
C ILE A 55 9.50 -4.52 -1.04
N ASP A 56 10.30 -5.13 -1.91
CA ASP A 56 9.82 -5.68 -3.17
C ASP A 56 8.80 -6.80 -2.94
N LEU A 57 9.04 -7.66 -1.95
CA LEU A 57 8.10 -8.71 -1.58
C LEU A 57 6.77 -8.11 -1.11
N CYS A 58 6.82 -7.16 -0.19
CA CYS A 58 5.61 -6.51 0.32
C CYS A 58 4.87 -5.76 -0.79
N ASN A 59 5.60 -5.10 -1.68
CA ASN A 59 5.00 -4.43 -2.83
C ASN A 59 4.21 -5.43 -3.68
N SER A 60 4.79 -6.59 -3.95
CA SER A 60 4.12 -7.64 -4.74
C SER A 60 2.87 -8.15 -4.04
N LEU A 61 2.94 -8.39 -2.73
CA LEU A 61 1.79 -8.86 -1.94
C LEU A 61 0.66 -7.84 -1.96
N ILE A 62 1.00 -6.56 -1.84
CA ILE A 62 -0.01 -5.48 -1.86
C ILE A 62 -0.64 -5.38 -3.24
N LEU A 63 0.15 -5.41 -4.30
CA LEU A 63 -0.39 -5.34 -5.66
C LEU A 63 -1.27 -6.55 -5.97
N GLU A 64 -0.97 -7.71 -5.38
CA GLU A 64 -1.77 -8.91 -5.55
C GLU A 64 -3.19 -8.72 -4.99
N PHE A 65 -3.34 -8.23 -3.74
CA PHE A 65 -4.68 -8.02 -3.21
C PHE A 65 -5.37 -6.84 -3.86
N VAL A 66 -4.64 -5.82 -4.27
CA VAL A 66 -5.17 -4.67 -5.00
C VAL A 66 -5.83 -5.15 -6.30
N LYS A 67 -5.14 -6.01 -7.03
CA LYS A 67 -5.66 -6.58 -8.26
C LYS A 67 -6.89 -7.45 -8.00
N ALA A 68 -6.84 -8.28 -6.95
CA ALA A 68 -7.95 -9.16 -6.59
C ALA A 68 -9.20 -8.38 -6.21
N LYS A 69 -9.04 -7.20 -5.63
CA LYS A 69 -10.16 -6.33 -5.23
C LYS A 69 -10.57 -5.34 -6.32
N ASN A 70 -9.93 -5.37 -7.47
CA ASN A 70 -10.17 -4.43 -8.58
C ASN A 70 -9.96 -2.97 -8.17
N ILE A 71 -8.96 -2.72 -7.35
CA ILE A 71 -8.62 -1.37 -6.91
C ILE A 71 -7.67 -0.73 -7.92
N GLU A 72 -7.94 0.51 -8.29
CA GLU A 72 -7.10 1.24 -9.23
C GLU A 72 -5.83 1.77 -8.56
N VAL A 73 -4.68 1.51 -9.16
CA VAL A 73 -3.42 2.13 -8.76
C VAL A 73 -3.32 3.47 -9.50
N VAL A 74 -3.06 4.55 -8.78
CA VAL A 74 -3.02 5.88 -9.39
C VAL A 74 -1.64 6.49 -9.31
N ASP A 75 -1.35 7.34 -10.30
CA ASP A 75 -0.11 8.10 -10.35
C ASP A 75 -0.44 9.53 -9.94
N LEU A 76 0.27 10.04 -8.94
CA LEU A 76 -0.01 11.35 -8.35
C LEU A 76 0.95 12.45 -8.83
N ASP A 77 1.64 12.24 -9.90
CA ASP A 77 2.55 13.26 -10.45
C ASP A 77 1.85 14.52 -10.92
#